data_bebdbd5edb104a38f947f21f6ad5484c
#
_entry.id   bebdbd5edb104a38f947f21f6ad5484c
#
_cell.length_a   1.000
_cell.length_b   1.000
_cell.length_c   1.000
_cell.angle_alpha   90.00
_cell.angle_beta   90.00
_cell.angle_gamma   90.00
#
_symmetry.space_group_name_H-M   'P 1'
#
loop_
_entity.id
_entity.type
_entity.pdbx_description
1 polymer ?
#
loop_
_entity_poly.entity_id
_entity_poly.type
_entity_poly.pdbx_seq_one_letter_code
_entity_poly.pdbx_strand_id
1 'polypeptide(L)'
;MSLDAEKAFDKVNWSFLFAVLHKFGFGESFIHWVSALYSSPKATVTTNGFTSQSFTLQRGTRQGCPLSPLLFAIFIEPLAAAIRQNTCIKGIHSSVSEHKINLYADDILLYLQEPKTSLKAVFNLIKNFAQLSD
;
A
#
# COMPACT_ATOMS: atom_id res chain seq x y z
N MET A 1 6.63 4.92 -16.32
CA MET A 1 7.26 3.70 -15.75
C MET A 1 6.22 3.03 -14.88
N SER A 2 5.98 1.74 -15.05
CA SER A 2 5.11 0.95 -14.16
C SER A 2 5.95 0.18 -13.15
N LEU A 3 5.46 0.12 -11.92
CA LEU A 3 6.00 -0.71 -10.85
C LEU A 3 4.87 -1.64 -10.40
N ASP A 4 5.11 -2.93 -10.49
CA ASP A 4 4.24 -3.95 -9.94
C ASP A 4 4.73 -4.33 -8.54
N ALA A 5 3.86 -4.20 -7.57
CA ALA A 5 4.16 -4.60 -6.20
C ALA A 5 3.75 -6.06 -5.98
N GLU A 6 4.68 -6.97 -6.21
CA GLU A 6 4.43 -8.41 -6.03
C GLU A 6 3.81 -8.70 -4.66
N LYS A 7 2.60 -9.31 -4.69
CA LYS A 7 1.82 -9.66 -3.49
C LYS A 7 1.54 -8.47 -2.56
N ALA A 8 1.26 -7.29 -3.15
CA ALA A 8 1.08 -6.05 -2.41
C ALA A 8 0.06 -6.18 -1.27
N PHE A 9 -1.10 -6.79 -1.55
CA PHE A 9 -2.16 -7.02 -0.57
C PHE A 9 -1.73 -7.97 0.56
N ASP A 10 -0.85 -8.93 0.29
CA ASP A 10 -0.38 -9.91 1.28
C ASP A 10 0.69 -9.31 2.22
N LYS A 11 1.30 -8.20 1.82
CA LYS A 11 2.39 -7.54 2.57
C LYS A 11 1.92 -6.42 3.49
N VAL A 12 0.64 -6.09 3.52
CA VAL A 12 0.10 -5.03 4.36
C VAL A 12 0.34 -5.35 5.84
N ASN A 13 1.21 -4.57 6.50
CA ASN A 13 1.42 -4.63 7.94
C ASN A 13 0.28 -3.88 8.66
N TRP A 14 -0.37 -4.54 9.59
CA TRP A 14 -1.55 -3.97 10.26
C TRP A 14 -1.20 -2.85 11.22
N SER A 15 -0.07 -2.94 11.93
CA SER A 15 0.39 -1.89 12.85
C SER A 15 0.63 -0.59 12.10
N PHE A 16 1.28 -0.67 10.95
CA PHE A 16 1.50 0.47 10.07
C PHE A 16 0.17 1.00 9.51
N LEU A 17 -0.72 0.12 9.03
CA LEU A 17 -2.05 0.50 8.54
C LEU A 17 -2.83 1.28 9.60
N PHE A 18 -2.86 0.82 10.85
CA PHE A 18 -3.56 1.50 11.93
C PHE A 18 -2.93 2.87 12.25
N ALA A 19 -1.60 2.97 12.25
CA ALA A 19 -0.92 4.24 12.40
C ALA A 19 -1.29 5.24 11.29
N VAL A 20 -1.40 4.76 10.05
CA VAL A 20 -1.82 5.59 8.91
C VAL A 20 -3.29 6.02 9.06
N LEU A 21 -4.19 5.12 9.46
CA LEU A 21 -5.61 5.45 9.71
C LEU A 21 -5.75 6.54 10.78
N HIS A 22 -5.04 6.43 11.90
CA HIS A 22 -5.01 7.47 12.93
C HIS A 22 -4.47 8.78 12.38
N LYS A 23 -3.38 8.74 11.60
CA LYS A 23 -2.77 9.93 11.02
C LYS A 23 -3.67 10.65 10.03
N PHE A 24 -4.49 9.91 9.30
CA PHE A 24 -5.51 10.46 8.39
C PHE A 24 -6.78 10.96 9.10
N GLY A 25 -6.87 10.79 10.43
CA GLY A 25 -7.99 11.29 11.21
C GLY A 25 -9.27 10.44 11.12
N PHE A 26 -9.13 9.15 10.79
CA PHE A 26 -10.27 8.24 10.89
C PHE A 26 -10.73 8.13 12.34
N GLY A 27 -12.06 8.11 12.54
CA GLY A 27 -12.64 7.99 13.89
C GLY A 27 -12.29 6.68 14.57
N GLU A 28 -12.12 6.70 15.90
CA GLU A 28 -11.75 5.55 16.71
C GLU A 28 -12.68 4.35 16.52
N SER A 29 -13.97 4.58 16.35
CA SER A 29 -14.95 3.51 16.09
C SER A 29 -14.64 2.74 14.79
N PHE A 30 -14.28 3.46 13.72
CA PHE A 30 -13.91 2.85 12.45
C PHE A 30 -12.62 2.06 12.58
N ILE A 31 -11.60 2.63 13.23
CA ILE A 31 -10.32 1.95 13.46
C ILE A 31 -10.51 0.70 14.30
N HIS A 32 -11.37 0.76 15.33
CA HIS A 32 -11.71 -0.39 16.15
C HIS A 32 -12.37 -1.50 15.31
N TRP A 33 -13.30 -1.18 14.43
CA TRP A 33 -13.93 -2.17 13.56
C TRP A 33 -12.93 -2.81 12.59
N VAL A 34 -12.04 -2.00 11.98
CA VAL A 34 -10.97 -2.53 11.13
C VAL A 34 -10.04 -3.43 11.95
N SER A 35 -9.66 -3.01 13.15
CA SER A 35 -8.83 -3.81 14.06
C SER A 35 -9.48 -5.15 14.43
N ALA A 36 -10.79 -5.17 14.66
CA ALA A 36 -11.54 -6.38 14.96
C ALA A 36 -11.46 -7.42 13.82
N LEU A 37 -11.44 -6.97 12.55
CA LEU A 37 -11.27 -7.87 11.39
C LEU A 37 -9.90 -8.56 11.36
N TYR A 38 -8.87 -7.93 11.95
CA TYR A 38 -7.50 -8.41 11.96
C TYR A 38 -7.02 -8.92 13.33
N SER A 39 -7.92 -9.04 14.32
CA SER A 39 -7.55 -9.44 15.68
C SER A 39 -7.07 -10.90 15.77
N SER A 40 -7.61 -11.80 14.95
CA SER A 40 -7.18 -13.20 14.90
C SER A 40 -7.56 -13.86 13.56
N PRO A 41 -7.10 -13.35 12.43
CA PRO A 41 -7.47 -13.88 11.13
C PRO A 41 -6.80 -15.24 10.92
N LYS A 42 -7.58 -16.20 10.47
CA LYS A 42 -7.12 -17.56 10.18
C LYS A 42 -7.38 -17.92 8.72
N ALA A 43 -6.50 -18.71 8.16
CA ALA A 43 -6.64 -19.24 6.81
C ALA A 43 -6.43 -20.76 6.78
N THR A 44 -6.99 -21.38 5.76
CA THR A 44 -6.73 -22.77 5.37
C THR A 44 -6.43 -22.82 3.89
N VAL A 45 -5.65 -23.77 3.45
CA VAL A 45 -5.35 -24.01 2.03
C VAL A 45 -6.07 -25.29 1.60
N THR A 46 -6.82 -25.21 0.51
CA THR A 46 -7.48 -26.39 -0.09
C THR A 46 -6.85 -26.67 -1.45
N THR A 47 -6.33 -27.89 -1.61
CA THR A 47 -5.74 -28.36 -2.86
C THR A 47 -6.22 -29.78 -3.13
N ASN A 48 -6.74 -30.03 -4.32
CA ASN A 48 -7.25 -31.34 -4.76
C ASN A 48 -8.24 -31.99 -3.76
N GLY A 49 -9.11 -31.18 -3.14
CA GLY A 49 -10.10 -31.66 -2.17
C GLY A 49 -9.57 -31.91 -0.75
N PHE A 50 -8.27 -31.73 -0.51
CA PHE A 50 -7.67 -31.78 0.83
C PHE A 50 -7.54 -30.37 1.40
N THR A 51 -7.95 -30.19 2.63
CA THR A 51 -7.85 -28.91 3.36
C THR A 51 -6.80 -29.01 4.45
N SER A 52 -5.89 -28.05 4.50
CA SER A 52 -4.86 -27.96 5.55
C SER A 52 -5.45 -27.66 6.92
N GLN A 53 -4.66 -27.85 7.96
CA GLN A 53 -4.97 -27.26 9.27
C GLN A 53 -5.02 -25.74 9.17
N SER A 54 -5.86 -25.13 10.01
CA SER A 54 -5.97 -23.68 10.08
C SER A 54 -4.71 -23.05 10.68
N PHE A 55 -4.21 -21.98 10.06
CA PHE A 55 -3.07 -21.21 10.54
C PHE A 55 -3.43 -19.73 10.67
N THR A 56 -2.78 -19.04 11.60
CA THR A 56 -3.01 -17.61 11.86
C THR A 56 -2.21 -16.77 10.88
N LEU A 57 -2.86 -15.76 10.28
CA LEU A 57 -2.20 -14.75 9.47
C LEU A 57 -1.61 -13.67 10.38
N GLN A 58 -0.50 -13.06 9.96
CA GLN A 58 0.20 -12.01 10.71
C GLN A 58 0.23 -10.67 9.95
N ARG A 59 -0.11 -10.68 8.67
CA ARG A 59 -0.17 -9.50 7.78
C ARG A 59 -1.10 -9.77 6.60
N GLY A 60 -1.31 -8.74 5.81
CA GLY A 60 -2.06 -8.82 4.56
C GLY A 60 -3.52 -8.41 4.69
N THR A 61 -4.14 -8.13 3.56
CA THR A 61 -5.57 -7.85 3.44
C THR A 61 -6.24 -8.95 2.62
N ARG A 62 -7.44 -9.33 3.02
CA ARG A 62 -8.16 -10.45 2.41
C ARG A 62 -8.57 -10.11 0.97
N GLN A 63 -8.07 -10.86 -0.01
CA GLN A 63 -8.52 -10.76 -1.40
C GLN A 63 -10.00 -11.14 -1.50
N GLY A 64 -10.76 -10.38 -2.28
CA GLY A 64 -12.22 -10.54 -2.41
C GLY A 64 -13.04 -9.87 -1.30
N CYS A 65 -12.43 -9.24 -0.29
CA CYS A 65 -13.14 -8.41 0.66
C CYS A 65 -13.34 -6.99 0.07
N PRO A 66 -14.56 -6.43 0.07
CA PRO A 66 -14.82 -5.09 -0.48
C PRO A 66 -14.01 -3.97 0.20
N LEU A 67 -13.61 -4.17 1.45
CA LEU A 67 -12.83 -3.19 2.23
C LEU A 67 -11.33 -3.22 1.89
N SER A 68 -10.79 -4.35 1.45
CA SER A 68 -9.35 -4.53 1.24
C SER A 68 -8.74 -3.57 0.23
N PRO A 69 -9.36 -3.26 -0.93
CA PRO A 69 -8.82 -2.27 -1.85
C PRO A 69 -8.72 -0.87 -1.24
N LEU A 70 -9.69 -0.48 -0.42
CA LEU A 70 -9.70 0.82 0.27
C LEU A 70 -8.60 0.88 1.34
N LEU A 71 -8.44 -0.17 2.14
CA LEU A 71 -7.38 -0.25 3.14
C LEU A 71 -6.00 -0.26 2.49
N PHE A 72 -5.84 -0.94 1.37
CA PHE A 72 -4.58 -0.91 0.62
C PHE A 72 -4.28 0.48 0.05
N ALA A 73 -5.28 1.17 -0.51
CA ALA A 73 -5.12 2.54 -0.99
C ALA A 73 -4.66 3.50 0.13
N ILE A 74 -5.23 3.36 1.34
CA ILE A 74 -4.83 4.13 2.52
C ILE A 74 -3.40 3.74 2.96
N PHE A 75 -3.08 2.45 2.96
CA PHE A 75 -1.77 1.93 3.33
C PHE A 75 -0.64 2.48 2.45
N ILE A 76 -0.84 2.58 1.14
CA ILE A 76 0.16 3.02 0.17
C ILE A 76 0.23 4.56 0.03
N GLU A 77 -0.78 5.29 0.49
CA GLU A 77 -0.87 6.74 0.32
C GLU A 77 0.30 7.54 0.93
N PRO A 78 0.91 7.16 2.07
CA PRO A 78 2.12 7.84 2.57
C PRO A 78 3.28 7.79 1.57
N LEU A 79 3.49 6.69 0.86
CA LEU A 79 4.49 6.60 -0.21
C LEU A 79 4.12 7.51 -1.38
N ALA A 80 2.88 7.48 -1.81
CA ALA A 80 2.40 8.33 -2.90
C ALA A 80 2.53 9.82 -2.57
N ALA A 81 2.17 10.21 -1.36
CA ALA A 81 2.33 11.58 -0.86
C ALA A 81 3.80 12.00 -0.83
N ALA A 82 4.70 11.14 -0.35
CA ALA A 82 6.14 11.40 -0.35
C ALA A 82 6.70 11.59 -1.77
N ILE A 83 6.25 10.79 -2.75
CA ILE A 83 6.64 10.95 -4.16
C ILE A 83 6.12 12.27 -4.73
N ARG A 84 4.85 12.63 -4.48
CA ARG A 84 4.26 13.89 -4.96
C ARG A 84 4.98 15.12 -4.39
N GLN A 85 5.37 15.09 -3.13
CA GLN A 85 6.02 16.21 -2.43
C GLN A 85 7.52 16.32 -2.71
N ASN A 86 8.15 15.26 -3.23
CA ASN A 86 9.59 15.24 -3.45
C ASN A 86 9.98 16.13 -4.64
N THR A 87 10.80 17.14 -4.40
CA THR A 87 11.25 18.11 -5.41
C THR A 87 12.29 17.55 -6.37
N CYS A 88 13.01 16.47 -5.98
CA CYS A 88 13.97 15.78 -6.84
C CYS A 88 13.29 14.87 -7.87
N ILE A 89 12.00 14.57 -7.69
CA ILE A 89 11.20 13.80 -8.63
C ILE A 89 10.44 14.79 -9.49
N LYS A 90 10.82 14.87 -10.77
CA LYS A 90 10.16 15.72 -11.74
C LYS A 90 9.15 14.94 -12.56
N GLY A 91 7.90 15.33 -12.42
CA GLY A 91 6.76 14.75 -13.12
C GLY A 91 6.55 15.34 -14.52
N ILE A 92 5.53 14.85 -15.18
CA ILE A 92 5.09 15.39 -16.46
C ILE A 92 4.10 16.53 -16.19
N HIS A 93 4.36 17.68 -16.77
CA HIS A 93 3.48 18.84 -16.67
C HIS A 93 2.33 18.74 -17.68
N SER A 94 1.11 18.89 -17.17
CA SER A 94 -0.04 19.28 -17.98
C SER A 94 -0.24 20.80 -17.88
N SER A 95 -1.20 21.34 -18.63
CA SER A 95 -1.50 22.79 -18.59
C SER A 95 -1.87 23.32 -17.19
N VAL A 96 -2.25 22.46 -16.26
CA VAL A 96 -2.79 22.84 -14.93
C VAL A 96 -1.95 22.34 -13.76
N SER A 97 -1.28 21.18 -13.90
CA SER A 97 -0.60 20.53 -12.77
C SER A 97 0.55 19.62 -13.21
N GLU A 98 1.46 19.33 -12.25
CA GLU A 98 2.50 18.33 -12.39
C GLU A 98 1.99 16.98 -11.92
N HIS A 99 2.09 15.96 -12.77
CA HIS A 99 1.73 14.57 -12.47
C HIS A 99 2.99 13.74 -12.28
N LYS A 100 3.15 13.11 -11.10
CA LYS A 100 4.30 12.28 -10.75
C LYS A 100 3.94 10.82 -10.58
N ILE A 101 2.77 10.53 -10.01
CA ILE A 101 2.34 9.18 -9.65
C ILE A 101 0.84 9.02 -9.84
N ASN A 102 0.45 7.88 -10.35
CA ASN A 102 -0.93 7.38 -10.31
C ASN A 102 -0.95 5.99 -9.71
N LEU A 103 -1.95 5.72 -8.90
CA LEU A 103 -2.16 4.43 -8.24
C LEU A 103 -3.42 3.80 -8.79
N TYR A 104 -3.33 2.55 -9.17
CA TYR A 104 -4.46 1.75 -9.60
C TYR A 104 -4.38 0.37 -8.95
N ALA A 105 -5.06 0.20 -7.82
CA ALA A 105 -4.90 -0.96 -6.93
C ALA A 105 -3.41 -1.17 -6.56
N ASP A 106 -2.83 -2.31 -6.92
CA ASP A 106 -1.41 -2.66 -6.73
C ASP A 106 -0.46 -2.09 -7.79
N ASP A 107 -1.00 -1.60 -8.90
CA ASP A 107 -0.21 -0.97 -9.96
C ASP A 107 0.17 0.46 -9.61
N ILE A 108 1.47 0.75 -9.65
CA ILE A 108 2.01 2.10 -9.47
C ILE A 108 2.54 2.60 -10.80
N LEU A 109 1.94 3.67 -11.32
CA LEU A 109 2.39 4.32 -12.54
C LEU A 109 3.12 5.62 -12.22
N LEU A 110 4.40 5.70 -12.57
CA LEU A 110 5.24 6.88 -12.38
C LEU A 110 5.41 7.64 -13.68
N TYR A 111 5.20 8.96 -13.62
CA TYR A 111 5.44 9.91 -14.71
C TYR A 111 6.71 10.69 -14.40
N LEU A 112 7.80 10.37 -15.10
CA LEU A 112 9.12 10.94 -14.83
C LEU A 112 9.64 11.68 -16.06
N GLN A 113 9.83 12.98 -15.94
CA GLN A 113 10.42 13.80 -17.01
C GLN A 113 11.93 13.57 -17.14
N GLU A 114 12.62 13.40 -15.99
CA GLU A 114 14.06 13.11 -15.91
C GLU A 114 14.28 11.75 -15.21
N PRO A 115 14.19 10.62 -15.94
CA PRO A 115 14.23 9.30 -15.28
C PRO A 115 15.52 9.01 -14.52
N LYS A 116 16.68 9.44 -15.06
CA LYS A 116 17.99 9.13 -14.46
C LYS A 116 18.17 9.70 -13.05
N THR A 117 17.69 10.90 -12.80
CA THR A 117 17.76 11.58 -11.51
C THR A 117 16.60 11.21 -10.60
N SER A 118 15.39 11.20 -11.13
CA SER A 118 14.17 10.93 -10.38
C SER A 118 14.09 9.49 -9.86
N LEU A 119 14.61 8.49 -10.61
CA LEU A 119 14.57 7.08 -10.19
C LEU A 119 15.33 6.83 -8.89
N LYS A 120 16.48 7.46 -8.67
CA LYS A 120 17.22 7.31 -7.41
C LYS A 120 16.39 7.77 -6.21
N ALA A 121 15.72 8.92 -6.36
CA ALA A 121 14.86 9.46 -5.31
C ALA A 121 13.64 8.56 -5.07
N VAL A 122 13.01 8.03 -6.13
CA VAL A 122 11.91 7.07 -6.02
C VAL A 122 12.34 5.81 -5.29
N PHE A 123 13.46 5.19 -5.67
CA PHE A 123 13.94 3.97 -5.01
C PHE A 123 14.27 4.20 -3.53
N ASN A 124 14.84 5.35 -3.17
CA ASN A 124 15.09 5.69 -1.78
C ASN A 124 13.78 5.81 -0.98
N LEU A 125 12.75 6.44 -1.55
CA LEU A 125 11.44 6.53 -0.90
C LEU A 125 10.78 5.16 -0.74
N ILE A 126 10.83 4.31 -1.77
CA ILE A 126 10.31 2.94 -1.69
C ILE A 126 11.04 2.14 -0.60
N LYS A 127 12.38 2.24 -0.54
CA LYS A 127 13.18 1.56 0.49
C LYS A 127 12.83 2.03 1.89
N ASN A 128 12.70 3.34 2.09
CA ASN A 128 12.30 3.91 3.38
C ASN A 128 10.88 3.47 3.76
N PHE A 129 9.97 3.50 2.81
CA PHE A 129 8.59 3.03 3.02
C PHE A 129 8.56 1.55 3.41
N ALA A 130 9.31 0.69 2.72
CA ALA A 130 9.42 -0.72 3.05
C ALA A 130 9.93 -0.95 4.48
N GLN A 131 10.93 -0.17 4.93
CA GLN A 131 11.43 -0.25 6.32
C GLN A 131 10.42 0.21 7.38
N LEU A 132 9.55 1.15 7.04
CA LEU A 132 8.53 1.67 7.96
C LEU A 132 7.27 0.79 8.00
N SER A 133 7.00 0.10 6.89
CA SER A 133 5.79 -0.70 6.72
C SER A 133 6.01 -2.21 6.95
N ASP A 134 7.22 -2.63 7.31
CA ASP A 134 7.59 -4.01 7.63
C ASP A 134 7.48 -4.24 9.13
#